data_e99e5ac354e400cee4cad577244b5281
#
_entry.id   e99e5ac354e400cee4cad577244b5281
#
_cell.length_a   1.000
_cell.length_b   1.000
_cell.length_c   1.000
_cell.angle_alpha   90.00
_cell.angle_beta   90.00
_cell.angle_gamma   90.00
#
_symmetry.space_group_name_H-M   'P 1'
#
loop_
_entity.id
_entity.type
_entity.pdbx_description
1 polymer ?
#
loop_
_entity_poly.entity_id
_entity_poly.type
_entity_poly.pdbx_seq_one_letter_code
_entity_poly.pdbx_strand_id
1 'polypeptide(L)'
;LLRYGDIPKETTLPDGIIERYFPARFLADITVVDTPGTNAIIREHEQLTRKFVPRADMVLFVTSADRPFTESERAFLETIREWGKKVVLIVNKVDLIRSQEDVDKIVGFVQENMTRLLGFKPDIFPVSAMLAQQAKSLGDRNPAETAKLWDQSRFGALEHFVFSTLDEAGRIRLKLLSPLGVGEQVAERYLKATQDRLHVLKDDTATIERIEQQLDLYQEDMQHQFDFHRTRIENIIGKMNARGDEYFDETIRLGRVFDLLKSEKIKLDFQQKVVGD
;
A
#
# COMPACT_ATOMS: atom_id res chain seq x y z
N LEU A 1 1.41 11.69 30.93
CA LEU A 1 1.09 13.01 30.41
C LEU A 1 1.69 14.07 31.34
N LEU A 2 2.40 15.06 30.76
CA LEU A 2 2.89 16.22 31.47
C LEU A 2 2.01 17.43 31.12
N ARG A 3 1.49 18.10 32.15
CA ARG A 3 0.61 19.25 32.04
C ARG A 3 1.02 20.38 32.98
N TYR A 4 0.55 21.58 32.71
CA TYR A 4 0.68 22.69 33.63
C TYR A 4 -0.19 22.49 34.88
N GLY A 5 0.36 22.85 36.04
CA GLY A 5 -0.35 22.96 37.31
C GLY A 5 0.49 23.76 38.28
N ASP A 6 -0.16 24.60 39.07
CA ASP A 6 0.51 25.49 40.03
C ASP A 6 1.27 24.71 41.12
N ILE A 7 0.83 23.50 41.43
CA ILE A 7 1.45 22.63 42.42
C ILE A 7 1.75 21.29 41.75
N PRO A 8 2.97 20.72 41.93
CA PRO A 8 3.31 19.39 41.48
C PRO A 8 2.33 18.35 42.01
N LYS A 9 1.65 17.63 41.10
CA LYS A 9 0.67 16.61 41.43
C LYS A 9 0.78 15.45 40.45
N GLU A 10 0.57 14.26 40.95
CA GLU A 10 0.43 13.06 40.12
C GLU A 10 -0.96 12.45 40.30
N THR A 11 -1.61 12.06 39.21
CA THR A 11 -2.93 11.43 39.24
C THR A 11 -2.93 10.27 38.24
N THR A 12 -3.40 9.11 38.64
CA THR A 12 -3.57 7.97 37.74
C THR A 12 -5.01 7.94 37.25
N LEU A 13 -5.20 7.93 35.95
CA LEU A 13 -6.51 7.81 35.32
C LEU A 13 -6.97 6.32 35.30
N PRO A 14 -8.28 6.06 35.12
CA PRO A 14 -8.83 4.69 35.10
C PRO A 14 -8.25 3.77 34.02
N ASP A 15 -7.70 4.36 32.94
CA ASP A 15 -7.05 3.65 31.84
C ASP A 15 -5.53 3.43 32.06
N GLY A 16 -5.04 3.63 33.29
CA GLY A 16 -3.65 3.44 33.68
C GLY A 16 -2.71 4.58 33.26
N ILE A 17 -3.22 5.66 32.68
CA ILE A 17 -2.42 6.81 32.26
C ILE A 17 -2.09 7.65 33.50
N ILE A 18 -0.81 7.97 33.64
CA ILE A 18 -0.31 8.84 34.70
C ILE A 18 -0.26 10.28 34.19
N GLU A 19 -1.01 11.18 34.81
CA GLU A 19 -0.92 12.61 34.60
C GLU A 19 -0.05 13.25 35.66
N ARG A 20 0.96 14.02 35.23
CA ARG A 20 1.84 14.79 36.09
C ARG A 20 1.69 16.27 35.80
N TYR A 21 1.49 17.04 36.82
CA TYR A 21 1.34 18.48 36.76
C TYR A 21 2.57 19.16 37.33
N PHE A 22 3.08 20.17 36.63
CA PHE A 22 4.25 20.96 37.07
C PHE A 22 4.04 22.45 36.79
N PRO A 23 4.60 23.35 37.61
CA PRO A 23 4.51 24.79 37.42
C PRO A 23 5.54 25.31 36.41
N ALA A 24 5.59 24.64 35.25
CA ALA A 24 6.47 25.00 34.16
C ALA A 24 5.65 25.75 33.08
N ARG A 25 5.96 27.04 32.87
CA ARG A 25 5.19 27.91 31.98
C ARG A 25 4.94 27.36 30.60
N PHE A 26 5.91 26.66 30.01
CA PHE A 26 5.76 26.06 28.67
C PHE A 26 4.66 25.00 28.62
N LEU A 27 4.32 24.37 29.75
CA LEU A 27 3.22 23.39 29.82
C LEU A 27 1.83 24.05 29.88
N ALA A 28 1.72 25.37 30.02
CA ALA A 28 0.44 26.08 30.05
C ALA A 28 -0.28 25.93 28.68
N ASP A 29 0.49 25.88 27.62
CA ASP A 29 -0.01 25.86 26.24
C ASP A 29 0.17 24.53 25.52
N ILE A 30 0.98 23.62 26.08
CA ILE A 30 1.27 22.32 25.48
C ILE A 30 1.11 21.19 26.50
N THR A 31 0.75 20.04 25.98
CA THR A 31 0.77 18.78 26.75
C THR A 31 1.83 17.87 26.15
N VAL A 32 2.77 17.41 26.99
CA VAL A 32 3.78 16.43 26.56
C VAL A 32 3.29 15.04 26.92
N VAL A 33 3.28 14.15 25.93
CA VAL A 33 2.89 12.76 26.11
C VAL A 33 4.13 11.90 25.98
N ASP A 34 4.54 11.24 27.06
CA ASP A 34 5.54 10.18 27.01
C ASP A 34 4.84 8.86 26.74
N THR A 35 5.31 8.15 25.70
CA THR A 35 4.77 6.85 25.32
C THR A 35 5.78 5.76 25.61
N PRO A 36 5.34 4.57 26.02
CA PRO A 36 6.23 3.42 26.16
C PRO A 36 6.96 3.12 24.85
N GLY A 37 8.23 2.69 24.96
CA GLY A 37 9.05 2.38 23.79
C GLY A 37 8.50 1.22 22.95
N THR A 38 8.83 1.21 21.67
CA THR A 38 8.37 0.20 20.69
C THR A 38 8.83 -1.24 21.02
N ASN A 39 9.86 -1.39 21.88
CA ASN A 39 10.36 -2.69 22.35
C ASN A 39 9.58 -3.24 23.55
N ALA A 40 8.62 -2.53 24.08
CA ALA A 40 7.78 -3.01 25.16
C ALA A 40 6.79 -4.04 24.59
N ILE A 41 6.93 -5.30 25.00
CA ILE A 41 6.23 -6.50 24.50
C ILE A 41 4.70 -6.47 24.78
N ILE A 42 4.16 -5.40 25.33
CA ILE A 42 2.80 -5.36 25.83
C ILE A 42 1.91 -4.65 24.81
N ARG A 43 0.92 -5.37 24.27
CA ARG A 43 -0.11 -4.84 23.35
C ARG A 43 -0.83 -3.58 23.85
N GLU A 44 -0.89 -3.39 25.15
CA GLU A 44 -1.47 -2.21 25.79
C GLU A 44 -0.71 -0.91 25.46
N HIS A 45 0.63 -0.97 25.35
CA HIS A 45 1.46 0.16 25.01
C HIS A 45 1.25 0.60 23.54
N GLU A 46 1.03 -0.34 22.64
CA GLU A 46 0.68 -0.05 21.24
C GLU A 46 -0.69 0.65 21.16
N GLN A 47 -1.65 0.23 21.96
CA GLN A 47 -2.97 0.87 22.03
C GLN A 47 -2.90 2.31 22.54
N LEU A 48 -2.09 2.58 23.57
CA LEU A 48 -1.88 3.94 24.09
C LEU A 48 -1.25 4.84 23.02
N THR A 49 -0.24 4.35 22.32
CA THR A 49 0.41 5.09 21.25
C THR A 49 -0.58 5.38 20.11
N ARG A 50 -1.36 4.40 19.68
CA ARG A 50 -2.42 4.58 18.68
C ARG A 50 -3.51 5.56 19.12
N LYS A 51 -3.74 5.72 20.41
CA LYS A 51 -4.69 6.69 20.96
C LYS A 51 -4.18 8.13 20.92
N PHE A 52 -2.89 8.35 21.18
CA PHE A 52 -2.32 9.69 21.35
C PHE A 52 -1.66 10.24 20.08
N VAL A 53 -0.94 9.44 19.31
CA VAL A 53 -0.20 9.94 18.15
C VAL A 53 -1.11 10.57 17.08
N PRO A 54 -2.30 10.04 16.76
CA PRO A 54 -3.20 10.71 15.82
C PRO A 54 -3.67 12.09 16.28
N ARG A 55 -3.64 12.35 17.60
CA ARG A 55 -4.06 13.62 18.22
C ARG A 55 -2.90 14.58 18.45
N ALA A 56 -1.67 14.10 18.30
CA ALA A 56 -0.49 14.92 18.47
C ALA A 56 -0.34 15.90 17.28
N ASP A 57 0.08 17.12 17.56
CA ASP A 57 0.44 18.09 16.54
C ASP A 57 1.86 17.86 16.02
N MET A 58 2.74 17.30 16.85
CA MET A 58 4.12 16.95 16.52
C MET A 58 4.55 15.69 17.27
N VAL A 59 5.34 14.84 16.63
CA VAL A 59 5.93 13.63 17.20
C VAL A 59 7.44 13.82 17.32
N LEU A 60 7.96 13.74 18.54
CA LEU A 60 9.39 13.65 18.80
C LEU A 60 9.77 12.17 18.83
N PHE A 61 10.36 11.67 17.76
CA PHE A 61 10.78 10.29 17.67
C PHE A 61 12.22 10.14 18.16
N VAL A 62 12.41 9.38 19.24
CA VAL A 62 13.71 9.20 19.88
C VAL A 62 14.27 7.82 19.55
N THR A 63 15.43 7.81 18.90
CA THR A 63 16.23 6.60 18.66
C THR A 63 17.60 6.72 19.33
N SER A 64 18.32 5.61 19.43
CA SER A 64 19.65 5.57 20.07
C SER A 64 20.76 5.54 19.02
N ALA A 65 21.84 6.32 19.25
CA ALA A 65 22.98 6.39 18.34
C ALA A 65 23.74 5.05 18.20
N ASP A 66 23.71 4.18 19.21
CA ASP A 66 24.36 2.87 19.20
C ASP A 66 23.61 1.82 18.35
N ARG A 67 22.29 1.96 18.19
CA ARG A 67 21.45 1.09 17.39
C ARG A 67 20.34 1.88 16.72
N PRO A 68 20.69 2.76 15.78
CA PRO A 68 19.68 3.59 15.14
C PRO A 68 18.84 2.76 14.16
N PHE A 69 17.56 3.03 14.14
CA PHE A 69 16.66 2.53 13.12
C PHE A 69 16.41 1.01 13.16
N THR A 70 16.01 0.51 14.33
CA THR A 70 15.61 -0.90 14.51
C THR A 70 14.35 -1.22 13.70
N GLU A 71 14.09 -2.52 13.44
CA GLU A 71 12.92 -2.96 12.68
C GLU A 71 11.59 -2.53 13.34
N SER A 72 11.52 -2.58 14.68
CA SER A 72 10.32 -2.12 15.41
C SER A 72 10.13 -0.60 15.30
N GLU A 73 11.20 0.19 15.30
CA GLU A 73 11.17 1.62 15.08
C GLU A 73 10.72 1.97 13.66
N ARG A 74 11.21 1.22 12.68
CA ARG A 74 10.81 1.36 11.28
C ARG A 74 9.31 1.10 11.09
N ALA A 75 8.81 -0.05 11.57
CA ALA A 75 7.38 -0.38 11.48
C ALA A 75 6.49 0.67 12.15
N PHE A 76 6.96 1.22 13.28
CA PHE A 76 6.24 2.28 13.97
C PHE A 76 6.23 3.61 13.18
N LEU A 77 7.35 3.97 12.57
CA LEU A 77 7.44 5.16 11.73
C LEU A 77 6.56 5.06 10.47
N GLU A 78 6.42 3.87 9.88
CA GLU A 78 5.47 3.61 8.79
C GLU A 78 4.03 3.93 9.24
N THR A 79 3.67 3.52 10.44
CA THR A 79 2.36 3.84 11.03
C THR A 79 2.20 5.35 11.26
N ILE A 80 3.24 6.05 11.77
CA ILE A 80 3.19 7.52 11.97
C ILE A 80 3.03 8.24 10.63
N ARG A 81 3.69 7.77 9.58
CA ARG A 81 3.55 8.30 8.23
C ARG A 81 2.09 8.27 7.77
N GLU A 82 1.38 7.17 8.00
CA GLU A 82 -0.04 7.02 7.63
C GLU A 82 -0.94 8.07 8.30
N TRP A 83 -0.51 8.64 9.42
CA TRP A 83 -1.25 9.70 10.13
C TRP A 83 -0.89 11.12 9.69
N GLY A 84 0.05 11.29 8.74
CA GLY A 84 0.44 12.59 8.19
C GLY A 84 0.98 13.57 9.23
N LYS A 85 1.67 13.08 10.27
CA LYS A 85 2.15 13.91 11.38
C LYS A 85 3.52 14.50 11.12
N LYS A 86 3.77 15.73 11.64
CA LYS A 86 5.11 16.28 11.69
C LYS A 86 5.98 15.44 12.64
N VAL A 87 7.05 14.85 12.08
CA VAL A 87 8.02 14.06 12.83
C VAL A 87 9.32 14.82 12.95
N VAL A 88 9.85 14.90 14.16
CA VAL A 88 11.18 15.40 14.49
C VAL A 88 11.96 14.24 15.09
N LEU A 89 13.16 14.03 14.60
CA LEU A 89 13.98 12.90 15.01
C LEU A 89 15.04 13.32 16.02
N ILE A 90 15.16 12.56 17.08
CA ILE A 90 16.18 12.76 18.12
C ILE A 90 17.07 11.52 18.16
N VAL A 91 18.34 11.68 17.77
CA VAL A 91 19.35 10.63 17.90
C VAL A 91 20.06 10.81 19.23
N ASN A 92 19.60 10.10 20.24
CA ASN A 92 20.11 10.21 21.61
C ASN A 92 21.35 9.34 21.84
N LYS A 93 22.07 9.58 22.92
CA LYS A 93 23.28 8.87 23.37
C LYS A 93 24.48 9.08 22.42
N VAL A 94 24.62 10.24 21.82
CA VAL A 94 25.81 10.54 20.99
C VAL A 94 27.10 10.57 21.79
N ASP A 95 27.04 10.69 23.12
CA ASP A 95 28.17 10.55 24.04
C ASP A 95 28.84 9.16 23.99
N LEU A 96 28.16 8.13 23.54
CA LEU A 96 28.73 6.79 23.33
C LEU A 96 29.61 6.71 22.09
N ILE A 97 29.49 7.67 21.17
CA ILE A 97 30.23 7.69 19.91
C ILE A 97 31.53 8.46 20.07
N ARG A 98 32.63 7.85 19.59
CA ARG A 98 33.98 8.35 19.89
C ARG A 98 34.39 9.58 19.08
N SER A 99 33.89 9.73 17.87
CA SER A 99 34.29 10.81 16.96
C SER A 99 33.10 11.57 16.40
N GLN A 100 33.33 12.86 16.08
CA GLN A 100 32.33 13.69 15.39
C GLN A 100 31.96 13.10 14.02
N GLU A 101 32.96 12.61 13.30
CA GLU A 101 32.78 12.01 11.97
C GLU A 101 31.83 10.80 12.01
N ASP A 102 31.91 9.97 13.05
CA ASP A 102 31.01 8.83 13.22
C ASP A 102 29.59 9.27 13.59
N VAL A 103 29.45 10.34 14.39
CA VAL A 103 28.13 10.95 14.64
C VAL A 103 27.51 11.44 13.33
N ASP A 104 28.29 12.12 12.49
CA ASP A 104 27.80 12.65 11.22
C ASP A 104 27.41 11.52 10.24
N LYS A 105 28.16 10.41 10.22
CA LYS A 105 27.80 9.20 9.47
C LYS A 105 26.47 8.59 9.96
N ILE A 106 26.29 8.48 11.26
CA ILE A 106 25.05 7.98 11.87
C ILE A 106 23.87 8.88 11.51
N VAL A 107 24.03 10.19 11.66
CA VAL A 107 23.00 11.16 11.32
C VAL A 107 22.65 11.08 9.83
N GLY A 108 23.66 10.98 8.94
CA GLY A 108 23.46 10.79 7.52
C GLY A 108 22.68 9.52 7.19
N PHE A 109 23.09 8.39 7.76
CA PHE A 109 22.40 7.11 7.60
C PHE A 109 20.92 7.19 8.03
N VAL A 110 20.68 7.76 9.20
CA VAL A 110 19.34 7.92 9.74
C VAL A 110 18.51 8.84 8.84
N GLN A 111 19.10 9.96 8.39
CA GLN A 111 18.42 10.91 7.51
C GLN A 111 17.99 10.29 6.18
N GLU A 112 18.86 9.51 5.55
CA GLU A 112 18.55 8.83 4.28
C GLU A 112 17.39 7.84 4.45
N ASN A 113 17.47 6.99 5.48
CA ASN A 113 16.42 6.00 5.78
C ASN A 113 15.09 6.66 6.10
N MET A 114 15.10 7.72 6.92
CA MET A 114 13.91 8.48 7.28
C MET A 114 13.29 9.20 6.08
N THR A 115 14.12 9.82 5.24
CA THR A 115 13.63 10.48 4.02
C THR A 115 12.96 9.48 3.08
N ARG A 116 13.56 8.30 2.92
CA ARG A 116 12.97 7.21 2.11
C ARG A 116 11.66 6.71 2.69
N LEU A 117 11.60 6.56 4.02
CA LEU A 117 10.44 6.03 4.71
C LEU A 117 9.28 7.01 4.76
N LEU A 118 9.55 8.27 5.14
CA LEU A 118 8.52 9.30 5.35
C LEU A 118 8.12 10.01 4.04
N GLY A 119 9.00 10.02 3.02
CA GLY A 119 8.81 10.76 1.78
C GLY A 119 9.22 12.25 1.87
N PHE A 120 9.67 12.71 3.02
CA PHE A 120 10.20 14.06 3.25
C PHE A 120 11.41 14.03 4.18
N LYS A 121 12.22 15.10 4.18
CA LYS A 121 13.39 15.25 5.03
C LYS A 121 12.98 15.78 6.41
N PRO A 122 13.06 14.96 7.50
CA PRO A 122 12.73 15.42 8.84
C PRO A 122 13.85 16.27 9.44
N ASP A 123 13.52 17.09 10.44
CA ASP A 123 14.49 17.73 11.32
C ASP A 123 15.14 16.66 12.23
N ILE A 124 16.46 16.63 12.32
CA ILE A 124 17.22 15.64 13.11
C ILE A 124 18.13 16.33 14.10
N PHE A 125 18.05 15.90 15.36
CA PHE A 125 18.86 16.43 16.47
C PHE A 125 19.68 15.30 17.12
N PRO A 126 21.00 15.24 16.87
CA PRO A 126 21.90 14.37 17.62
C PRO A 126 22.17 14.98 18.99
N VAL A 127 21.81 14.27 20.06
CA VAL A 127 21.92 14.78 21.45
C VAL A 127 22.44 13.73 22.41
N SER A 128 22.95 14.18 23.56
CA SER A 128 23.13 13.37 24.75
C SER A 128 22.26 13.91 25.90
N ALA A 129 21.15 13.24 26.13
CA ALA A 129 20.26 13.58 27.25
C ALA A 129 20.98 13.41 28.62
N MET A 130 21.92 12.46 28.72
CA MET A 130 22.70 12.21 29.90
C MET A 130 23.60 13.42 30.26
N LEU A 131 24.36 13.92 29.27
CA LEU A 131 25.23 15.10 29.49
C LEU A 131 24.40 16.35 29.75
N ALA A 132 23.28 16.52 29.08
CA ALA A 132 22.36 17.63 29.34
C ALA A 132 21.81 17.61 30.77
N GLN A 133 21.43 16.43 31.26
CA GLN A 133 20.95 16.26 32.64
C GLN A 133 22.07 16.53 33.66
N GLN A 134 23.28 16.07 33.41
CA GLN A 134 24.45 16.36 34.27
C GLN A 134 24.72 17.86 34.33
N ALA A 135 24.74 18.55 33.19
CA ALA A 135 24.89 19.99 33.12
C ALA A 135 23.82 20.71 33.97
N LYS A 136 22.56 20.37 33.82
CA LYS A 136 21.46 20.96 34.62
C LYS A 136 21.55 20.64 36.10
N SER A 137 22.09 19.47 36.47
CA SER A 137 22.27 19.07 37.87
C SER A 137 23.43 19.80 38.55
N LEU A 138 24.48 20.14 37.80
CA LEU A 138 25.59 20.96 38.31
C LEU A 138 25.17 22.41 38.49
N GLY A 139 24.40 22.96 37.55
CA GLY A 139 23.87 24.33 37.60
C GLY A 139 24.98 25.36 37.90
N ASP A 140 24.72 26.26 38.85
CA ASP A 140 25.65 27.34 39.24
C ASP A 140 26.82 26.86 40.09
N ARG A 141 26.89 25.58 40.49
CA ARG A 141 27.98 25.07 41.33
C ARG A 141 29.34 25.06 40.63
N ASN A 142 29.33 24.80 39.31
CA ASN A 142 30.52 24.84 38.45
C ASN A 142 30.15 25.36 37.07
N PRO A 143 30.06 26.67 36.87
CA PRO A 143 29.55 27.23 35.58
C PRO A 143 30.38 26.83 34.37
N ALA A 144 31.69 26.69 34.50
CA ALA A 144 32.57 26.31 33.38
C ALA A 144 32.32 24.87 32.91
N GLU A 145 32.15 23.94 33.83
CA GLU A 145 31.88 22.55 33.56
C GLU A 145 30.43 22.36 33.07
N THR A 146 29.49 23.09 33.62
CA THR A 146 28.09 23.15 33.19
C THR A 146 28.02 23.58 31.73
N ALA A 147 28.69 24.67 31.33
CA ALA A 147 28.73 25.15 29.98
C ALA A 147 29.35 24.12 29.01
N LYS A 148 30.45 23.48 29.41
CA LYS A 148 31.13 22.45 28.65
C LYS A 148 30.24 21.23 28.42
N LEU A 149 29.62 20.70 29.45
CA LEU A 149 28.72 19.55 29.35
C LEU A 149 27.48 19.88 28.54
N TRP A 150 26.93 21.08 28.67
CA TRP A 150 25.80 21.56 27.92
C TRP A 150 26.10 21.64 26.42
N ASP A 151 27.26 22.20 26.06
CA ASP A 151 27.70 22.27 24.66
C ASP A 151 27.92 20.86 24.08
N GLN A 152 28.63 19.99 24.81
CA GLN A 152 28.85 18.60 24.42
C GLN A 152 27.56 17.80 24.28
N SER A 153 26.55 18.13 25.07
CA SER A 153 25.24 17.47 24.99
C SER A 153 24.50 17.76 23.69
N ARG A 154 24.79 18.88 23.01
CA ARG A 154 24.09 19.42 21.83
C ARG A 154 22.58 19.63 22.04
N PHE A 155 22.15 19.58 23.29
CA PHE A 155 20.73 19.67 23.64
C PHE A 155 20.17 21.08 23.41
N GLY A 156 21.01 22.11 23.40
CA GLY A 156 20.62 23.50 23.16
C GLY A 156 19.93 23.72 21.80
N ALA A 157 20.37 23.04 20.74
CA ALA A 157 19.75 23.14 19.43
C ALA A 157 18.33 22.55 19.42
N LEU A 158 18.14 21.41 20.09
CA LEU A 158 16.81 20.78 20.25
C LEU A 158 15.89 21.66 21.10
N GLU A 159 16.41 22.17 22.22
CA GLU A 159 15.65 23.06 23.13
C GLU A 159 15.19 24.31 22.40
N HIS A 160 16.08 24.96 21.65
CA HIS A 160 15.74 26.13 20.83
C HIS A 160 14.68 25.80 19.78
N PHE A 161 14.83 24.69 19.09
CA PHE A 161 13.85 24.24 18.08
C PHE A 161 12.47 24.02 18.70
N VAL A 162 12.40 23.33 19.84
CA VAL A 162 11.13 23.06 20.53
C VAL A 162 10.47 24.37 20.94
N PHE A 163 11.20 25.29 21.57
CA PHE A 163 10.62 26.57 22.00
C PHE A 163 10.23 27.47 20.83
N SER A 164 11.03 27.55 19.77
CA SER A 164 10.71 28.34 18.58
C SER A 164 9.55 27.76 17.75
N THR A 165 9.37 26.44 17.79
CA THR A 165 8.24 25.78 17.10
C THR A 165 6.95 25.86 17.91
N LEU A 166 7.06 25.98 19.22
CA LEU A 166 5.94 26.04 20.15
C LEU A 166 5.58 27.46 20.62
N ASP A 167 6.15 28.49 19.99
CA ASP A 167 5.68 29.86 20.15
C ASP A 167 4.22 29.97 19.60
N GLU A 168 3.55 31.08 19.85
CA GLU A 168 2.14 31.25 19.49
C GLU A 168 1.90 31.06 17.99
N ALA A 169 2.75 31.63 17.13
CA ALA A 169 2.64 31.51 15.69
C ALA A 169 2.94 30.05 15.21
N GLY A 170 3.96 29.41 15.79
CA GLY A 170 4.33 28.03 15.50
C GLY A 170 3.24 27.04 15.90
N ARG A 171 2.60 27.25 17.05
CA ARG A 171 1.47 26.40 17.50
C ARG A 171 0.28 26.49 16.56
N ILE A 172 -0.11 27.70 16.16
CA ILE A 172 -1.18 27.90 15.18
C ILE A 172 -0.83 27.21 13.86
N ARG A 173 0.41 27.38 13.39
CA ARG A 173 0.89 26.73 12.18
C ARG A 173 0.83 25.19 12.27
N LEU A 174 1.29 24.60 13.38
CA LEU A 174 1.21 23.16 13.60
C LEU A 174 -0.24 22.64 13.61
N LYS A 175 -1.14 23.36 14.29
CA LYS A 175 -2.57 23.00 14.32
C LYS A 175 -3.24 23.05 12.95
N LEU A 176 -2.80 23.93 12.06
CA LEU A 176 -3.30 24.02 10.70
C LEU A 176 -2.65 22.98 9.76
N LEU A 177 -1.36 22.71 9.94
CA LEU A 177 -0.62 21.74 9.13
C LEU A 177 -1.01 20.29 9.43
N SER A 178 -1.37 19.97 10.68
CA SER A 178 -1.74 18.61 11.06
C SER A 178 -2.98 18.09 10.29
N PRO A 179 -4.12 18.81 10.23
CA PRO A 179 -5.25 18.38 9.39
C PRO A 179 -4.92 18.34 7.89
N LEU A 180 -4.08 19.26 7.42
CA LEU A 180 -3.65 19.28 6.01
C LEU A 180 -2.85 18.04 5.65
N GLY A 181 -1.87 17.65 6.47
CA GLY A 181 -1.10 16.43 6.28
C GLY A 181 -1.96 15.17 6.31
N VAL A 182 -2.95 15.11 7.20
CA VAL A 182 -3.94 13.99 7.20
C VAL A 182 -4.76 14.00 5.91
N GLY A 183 -5.22 15.17 5.47
CA GLY A 183 -5.98 15.32 4.22
C GLY A 183 -5.19 14.88 3.00
N GLU A 184 -3.91 15.23 2.92
CA GLU A 184 -2.99 14.82 1.86
C GLU A 184 -2.83 13.30 1.83
N GLN A 185 -2.55 12.66 2.97
CA GLN A 185 -2.44 11.20 3.06
C GLN A 185 -3.73 10.47 2.67
N VAL A 186 -4.88 11.00 3.06
CA VAL A 186 -6.18 10.43 2.66
C VAL A 186 -6.36 10.56 1.15
N ALA A 187 -6.06 11.73 0.57
CA ALA A 187 -6.16 11.97 -0.87
C ALA A 187 -5.22 11.05 -1.67
N GLU A 188 -3.95 10.90 -1.27
CA GLU A 188 -3.00 9.99 -1.89
C GLU A 188 -3.45 8.53 -1.84
N ARG A 189 -3.97 8.09 -0.69
CA ARG A 189 -4.49 6.73 -0.52
C ARG A 189 -5.65 6.44 -1.47
N TYR A 190 -6.61 7.36 -1.58
CA TYR A 190 -7.74 7.20 -2.49
C TYR A 190 -7.31 7.30 -3.95
N LEU A 191 -6.39 8.20 -4.29
CA LEU A 191 -5.83 8.32 -5.62
C LEU A 191 -5.17 7.00 -6.05
N LYS A 192 -4.32 6.43 -5.22
CA LYS A 192 -3.68 5.13 -5.49
C LYS A 192 -4.70 4.03 -5.67
N ALA A 193 -5.66 3.89 -4.75
CA ALA A 193 -6.70 2.87 -4.87
C ALA A 193 -7.54 3.02 -6.14
N THR A 194 -7.80 4.27 -6.57
CA THR A 194 -8.53 4.54 -7.81
C THR A 194 -7.70 4.21 -9.05
N GLN A 195 -6.40 4.52 -9.04
CA GLN A 195 -5.47 4.18 -10.12
C GLN A 195 -5.33 2.67 -10.27
N ASP A 196 -5.16 1.94 -9.17
CA ASP A 196 -5.09 0.47 -9.18
C ASP A 196 -6.38 -0.14 -9.78
N ARG A 197 -7.53 0.40 -9.39
CA ARG A 197 -8.82 -0.04 -9.91
C ARG A 197 -9.00 0.27 -11.40
N LEU A 198 -8.53 1.43 -11.83
CA LEU A 198 -8.54 1.82 -13.25
C LEU A 198 -7.66 0.91 -14.09
N HIS A 199 -6.50 0.48 -13.57
CA HIS A 199 -5.61 -0.46 -14.25
C HIS A 199 -6.32 -1.80 -14.48
N VAL A 200 -6.93 -2.37 -13.44
CA VAL A 200 -7.70 -3.63 -13.55
C VAL A 200 -8.83 -3.52 -14.59
N LEU A 201 -9.59 -2.43 -14.56
CA LEU A 201 -10.67 -2.21 -15.53
C LEU A 201 -10.17 -2.10 -16.98
N LYS A 202 -9.01 -1.49 -17.20
CA LYS A 202 -8.39 -1.43 -18.54
C LYS A 202 -7.97 -2.81 -19.03
N ASP A 203 -7.40 -3.63 -18.15
CA ASP A 203 -7.01 -5.01 -18.48
C ASP A 203 -8.24 -5.89 -18.79
N ASP A 204 -9.31 -5.71 -18.01
CA ASP A 204 -10.59 -6.39 -18.26
C ASP A 204 -11.19 -5.98 -19.63
N THR A 205 -11.18 -4.68 -19.95
CA THR A 205 -11.66 -4.17 -21.24
C THR A 205 -10.87 -4.75 -22.41
N ALA A 206 -9.54 -4.75 -22.31
CA ALA A 206 -8.68 -5.34 -23.34
C ALA A 206 -8.88 -6.86 -23.48
N THR A 207 -9.27 -7.53 -22.41
CA THR A 207 -9.60 -8.97 -22.43
C THR A 207 -10.94 -9.22 -23.12
N ILE A 208 -11.95 -8.38 -22.85
CA ILE A 208 -13.26 -8.45 -23.52
C ILE A 208 -13.09 -8.23 -25.03
N GLU A 209 -12.37 -7.20 -25.46
CA GLU A 209 -12.09 -6.92 -26.86
C GLU A 209 -11.44 -8.11 -27.59
N ARG A 210 -10.49 -8.79 -26.92
CA ARG A 210 -9.86 -10.00 -27.48
C ARG A 210 -10.84 -11.16 -27.60
N ILE A 211 -11.73 -11.34 -26.63
CA ILE A 211 -12.76 -12.39 -26.67
C ILE A 211 -13.74 -12.10 -27.79
N GLU A 212 -14.18 -10.85 -27.96
CA GLU A 212 -15.06 -10.45 -29.08
C GLU A 212 -14.42 -10.74 -30.43
N GLN A 213 -13.17 -10.37 -30.65
CA GLN A 213 -12.44 -10.70 -31.89
C GLN A 213 -12.33 -12.21 -32.11
N GLN A 214 -12.11 -13.01 -31.07
CA GLN A 214 -12.07 -14.46 -31.19
C GLN A 214 -13.45 -15.06 -31.55
N LEU A 215 -14.51 -14.49 -30.99
CA LEU A 215 -15.88 -14.91 -31.32
C LEU A 215 -16.24 -14.60 -32.78
N ASP A 216 -15.89 -13.44 -33.28
CA ASP A 216 -16.10 -13.05 -34.66
C ASP A 216 -15.39 -14.02 -35.64
N LEU A 217 -14.11 -14.29 -35.39
CA LEU A 217 -13.33 -15.28 -36.17
C LEU A 217 -13.95 -16.67 -36.10
N TYR A 218 -14.37 -17.11 -34.92
CA TYR A 218 -15.03 -18.40 -34.76
C TYR A 218 -16.36 -18.48 -35.53
N GLN A 219 -17.12 -17.39 -35.53
CA GLN A 219 -18.37 -17.31 -36.27
C GLN A 219 -18.14 -17.40 -37.80
N GLU A 220 -17.12 -16.72 -38.33
CA GLU A 220 -16.73 -16.81 -39.73
C GLU A 220 -16.30 -18.24 -40.12
N ASP A 221 -15.45 -18.87 -39.30
CA ASP A 221 -15.01 -20.26 -39.53
C ASP A 221 -16.17 -21.25 -39.50
N MET A 222 -17.07 -21.09 -38.54
CA MET A 222 -18.29 -21.93 -38.46
C MET A 222 -19.16 -21.76 -39.68
N GLN A 223 -19.33 -20.55 -40.20
CA GLN A 223 -20.12 -20.28 -41.39
C GLN A 223 -19.49 -20.91 -42.63
N HIS A 224 -18.16 -20.79 -42.79
CA HIS A 224 -17.43 -21.46 -43.86
C HIS A 224 -17.56 -23.00 -43.82
N GLN A 225 -17.41 -23.57 -42.63
CA GLN A 225 -17.57 -25.02 -42.42
C GLN A 225 -19.01 -25.48 -42.77
N PHE A 226 -20.01 -24.72 -42.35
CA PHE A 226 -21.39 -25.01 -42.64
C PHE A 226 -21.66 -24.97 -44.15
N ASP A 227 -21.22 -23.94 -44.85
CA ASP A 227 -21.38 -23.82 -46.31
C ASP A 227 -20.63 -24.92 -47.05
N PHE A 228 -19.46 -25.31 -46.60
CA PHE A 228 -18.72 -26.45 -47.12
C PHE A 228 -19.52 -27.76 -46.97
N HIS A 229 -20.05 -28.03 -45.80
CA HIS A 229 -20.84 -29.24 -45.55
C HIS A 229 -22.16 -29.22 -46.34
N ARG A 230 -22.82 -28.08 -46.42
CA ARG A 230 -24.03 -27.91 -47.23
C ARG A 230 -23.76 -28.22 -48.69
N THR A 231 -22.75 -27.62 -49.29
CA THR A 231 -22.36 -27.85 -50.67
C THR A 231 -22.01 -29.32 -50.91
N ARG A 232 -21.34 -29.98 -49.98
CA ARG A 232 -21.01 -31.39 -50.07
C ARG A 232 -22.26 -32.28 -50.06
N ILE A 233 -23.25 -31.98 -49.21
CA ILE A 233 -24.52 -32.68 -49.14
C ILE A 233 -25.32 -32.47 -50.47
N GLU A 234 -25.41 -31.24 -50.97
CA GLU A 234 -26.06 -30.90 -52.21
C GLU A 234 -25.42 -31.66 -53.39
N ASN A 235 -24.08 -31.76 -53.41
CA ASN A 235 -23.39 -32.55 -54.46
C ASN A 235 -23.70 -34.06 -54.38
N ILE A 236 -23.77 -34.60 -53.13
CA ILE A 236 -24.12 -36.01 -52.92
C ILE A 236 -25.58 -36.28 -53.44
N ILE A 237 -26.53 -35.41 -53.07
CA ILE A 237 -27.90 -35.49 -53.50
C ILE A 237 -28.03 -35.36 -55.06
N GLY A 238 -27.25 -34.40 -55.60
CA GLY A 238 -27.21 -34.21 -57.05
C GLY A 238 -26.69 -35.46 -57.78
N LYS A 239 -25.64 -36.07 -57.31
CA LYS A 239 -25.12 -37.33 -57.87
C LYS A 239 -26.08 -38.50 -57.70
N MET A 240 -26.76 -38.55 -56.51
CA MET A 240 -27.81 -39.59 -56.32
C MET A 240 -28.98 -39.42 -57.24
N ASN A 241 -29.46 -38.20 -57.47
CA ASN A 241 -30.52 -37.92 -58.42
C ASN A 241 -30.13 -38.29 -59.86
N ALA A 242 -28.93 -37.92 -60.32
CA ALA A 242 -28.41 -38.26 -61.61
C ALA A 242 -28.35 -39.79 -61.84
N ARG A 243 -27.85 -40.52 -60.81
CA ARG A 243 -27.86 -42.00 -60.86
C ARG A 243 -29.28 -42.60 -60.87
N GLY A 244 -30.17 -41.93 -60.11
CA GLY A 244 -31.61 -42.32 -60.13
C GLY A 244 -32.23 -42.15 -61.47
N ASP A 245 -32.02 -41.02 -62.11
CA ASP A 245 -32.55 -40.75 -63.48
C ASP A 245 -31.99 -41.77 -64.50
N GLU A 246 -30.69 -42.03 -64.49
CA GLU A 246 -30.05 -43.02 -65.34
C GLU A 246 -30.58 -44.45 -65.08
N TYR A 247 -30.77 -44.83 -63.83
CA TYR A 247 -31.36 -46.10 -63.44
C TYR A 247 -32.81 -46.26 -63.95
N PHE A 248 -33.64 -45.22 -63.81
CA PHE A 248 -34.99 -45.23 -64.28
C PHE A 248 -35.05 -45.28 -65.80
N ASP A 249 -34.19 -44.54 -66.53
CA ASP A 249 -34.12 -44.57 -67.98
C ASP A 249 -33.69 -45.96 -68.52
N GLU A 250 -32.79 -46.65 -67.83
CA GLU A 250 -32.39 -48.00 -68.21
C GLU A 250 -33.42 -49.07 -67.86
N THR A 251 -34.11 -48.89 -66.70
CA THR A 251 -35.03 -49.93 -66.20
C THR A 251 -36.43 -49.86 -66.84
N ILE A 252 -36.91 -48.66 -67.22
CA ILE A 252 -38.26 -48.45 -67.80
C ILE A 252 -38.26 -48.56 -69.33
N ARG A 253 -37.22 -49.07 -69.94
CA ARG A 253 -37.28 -49.37 -71.43
C ARG A 253 -38.27 -50.45 -71.74
N LEU A 254 -39.09 -50.20 -72.76
CA LEU A 254 -40.20 -51.07 -73.24
C LEU A 254 -39.88 -52.57 -73.42
N GLY A 255 -38.60 -52.95 -73.43
CA GLY A 255 -38.13 -54.33 -73.52
C GLY A 255 -38.01 -55.13 -72.21
N ARG A 256 -38.18 -54.50 -71.02
CA ARG A 256 -37.98 -55.12 -69.69
C ARG A 256 -39.22 -55.14 -68.80
N VAL A 257 -40.41 -55.01 -69.36
CA VAL A 257 -41.70 -54.97 -68.64
C VAL A 257 -41.90 -56.19 -67.72
N PHE A 258 -41.35 -57.37 -68.03
CA PHE A 258 -41.41 -58.56 -67.22
C PHE A 258 -40.47 -58.57 -65.99
N ASP A 259 -39.39 -57.78 -66.00
CA ASP A 259 -38.49 -57.61 -64.83
C ASP A 259 -39.12 -56.64 -63.84
N LEU A 260 -39.97 -55.72 -64.25
CA LEU A 260 -40.72 -54.80 -63.39
C LEU A 260 -41.72 -55.50 -62.43
N LEU A 261 -42.10 -56.74 -62.75
CA LEU A 261 -42.93 -57.56 -61.85
C LEU A 261 -42.22 -58.18 -60.67
N LYS A 262 -40.88 -58.10 -60.62
CA LYS A 262 -40.07 -58.58 -59.50
C LYS A 262 -39.65 -57.44 -58.53
N SER A 263 -40.59 -56.93 -57.76
CA SER A 263 -40.43 -55.76 -56.87
C SER A 263 -39.22 -55.80 -55.96
N GLU A 264 -38.89 -56.96 -55.42
CA GLU A 264 -37.73 -57.05 -54.46
C GLU A 264 -36.36 -56.92 -55.16
N LYS A 265 -36.27 -57.43 -56.42
CA LYS A 265 -35.01 -57.37 -57.17
C LYS A 265 -34.74 -55.91 -57.60
N ILE A 266 -35.77 -55.19 -57.99
CA ILE A 266 -35.67 -53.77 -58.36
C ILE A 266 -35.29 -52.92 -57.16
N LYS A 267 -35.88 -53.22 -56.02
CA LYS A 267 -35.58 -52.49 -54.78
C LYS A 267 -34.10 -52.66 -54.31
N LEU A 268 -33.59 -53.87 -54.41
CA LEU A 268 -32.22 -54.19 -54.13
C LEU A 268 -31.23 -53.55 -55.12
N ASP A 269 -31.55 -53.62 -56.40
CA ASP A 269 -30.75 -53.04 -57.49
C ASP A 269 -30.71 -51.51 -57.39
N PHE A 270 -31.88 -50.89 -57.09
CA PHE A 270 -31.97 -49.45 -56.80
C PHE A 270 -31.11 -49.03 -55.56
N GLN A 271 -31.23 -49.81 -54.49
CA GLN A 271 -30.43 -49.52 -53.31
C GLN A 271 -28.92 -49.62 -53.60
N GLN A 272 -28.48 -50.62 -54.39
CA GLN A 272 -27.07 -50.78 -54.75
C GLN A 272 -26.56 -49.76 -55.76
N LYS A 273 -27.37 -49.39 -56.76
CA LYS A 273 -26.90 -48.52 -57.85
C LYS A 273 -27.14 -47.05 -57.64
N VAL A 274 -28.14 -46.66 -56.84
CA VAL A 274 -28.54 -45.27 -56.66
C VAL A 274 -28.13 -44.76 -55.25
N VAL A 275 -28.38 -45.57 -54.24
CA VAL A 275 -28.16 -45.16 -52.83
C VAL A 275 -26.81 -45.66 -52.28
N GLY A 276 -26.35 -46.81 -52.77
CA GLY A 276 -25.07 -47.38 -52.39
C GLY A 276 -23.91 -46.67 -53.06
N ASP A 277 -23.22 -45.88 -52.19
CA ASP A 277 -21.80 -45.53 -52.07
C ASP A 277 -21.54 -44.79 -50.74
#